data_78a309cb5ad3a87ac6a374d9560d508b
#
_entry.id   78a309cb5ad3a87ac6a374d9560d508b
#
_cell.length_a   1.000
_cell.length_b   1.000
_cell.length_c   1.000
_cell.angle_alpha   90.00
_cell.angle_beta   90.00
_cell.angle_gamma   90.00
#
_symmetry.space_group_name_H-M   'P 1'
#
loop_
_entity.id
_entity.type
_entity.pdbx_description
1 polymer ?
#
loop_
_entity_poly.entity_id
_entity_poly.type
_entity_poly.pdbx_seq_one_letter_code
_entity_poly.pdbx_strand_id
1 'polypeptide(L)'
;MKAQQAHVVLLDNHDSFVYNLVDAFAVAGYRCTVLRNSVTVTEVLDLEPALICLSPGPGHPREAGCMMDLIGASIGTIPILGICLGFQALLEHHGGEVRPCGPVHGTTDLMTLTNPDHPLFAGLSIDATPNNNFRGTQVPIARYHSLGCTDIPPNMVSLGTCDSAIGPVTMAAETHDGEEQTTSIGLQFHPESVLSPSGPIILERCVDKLLANK
;
A
#
# COMPACT_ATOMS: atom_id res chain seq x y z
N MET A 1 -23.75 -4.71 15.16
CA MET A 1 -24.23 -4.64 13.76
C MET A 1 -22.98 -4.44 12.91
N LYS A 2 -22.63 -5.40 12.00
CA LYS A 2 -21.53 -5.18 11.06
C LYS A 2 -21.89 -3.97 10.22
N ALA A 3 -21.01 -2.96 10.16
CA ALA A 3 -21.16 -1.80 9.30
C ALA A 3 -21.50 -2.28 7.88
N GLN A 4 -22.45 -1.59 7.24
CA GLN A 4 -22.81 -1.81 5.85
C GLN A 4 -21.51 -1.99 5.04
N GLN A 5 -21.40 -3.07 4.26
CA GLN A 5 -20.16 -3.46 3.58
C GLN A 5 -19.55 -2.24 2.88
N ALA A 6 -18.43 -1.76 3.39
CA ALA A 6 -17.75 -0.62 2.79
C ALA A 6 -17.39 -0.94 1.32
N HIS A 7 -17.58 0.05 0.45
CA HIS A 7 -17.32 -0.10 -0.98
C HIS A 7 -15.89 0.26 -1.30
N VAL A 8 -15.10 -0.72 -1.68
CA VAL A 8 -13.74 -0.54 -2.18
C VAL A 8 -13.79 -0.43 -3.70
N VAL A 9 -13.32 0.67 -4.26
CA VAL A 9 -13.08 0.77 -5.71
C VAL A 9 -11.60 0.54 -5.97
N LEU A 10 -11.30 -0.50 -6.74
CA LEU A 10 -9.95 -0.90 -7.10
C LEU A 10 -9.64 -0.39 -8.50
N LEU A 11 -8.66 0.50 -8.64
CA LEU A 11 -8.13 0.96 -9.93
C LEU A 11 -7.08 -0.04 -10.41
N ASP A 12 -7.39 -0.75 -11.48
CA ASP A 12 -6.54 -1.77 -12.07
C ASP A 12 -5.56 -1.16 -13.08
N ASN A 13 -4.27 -1.20 -12.76
CA ASN A 13 -3.17 -0.72 -13.59
C ASN A 13 -2.61 -1.82 -14.51
N HIS A 14 -3.46 -2.69 -15.03
CA HIS A 14 -3.09 -3.83 -15.89
C HIS A 14 -2.18 -4.86 -15.22
N ASP A 15 -2.47 -5.16 -13.96
CA ASP A 15 -1.73 -6.15 -13.19
C ASP A 15 -2.42 -7.51 -13.14
N SER A 16 -1.62 -8.59 -13.18
CA SER A 16 -2.14 -9.95 -13.11
C SER A 16 -2.60 -10.37 -11.70
N PHE A 17 -2.14 -9.67 -10.65
CA PHE A 17 -2.46 -9.96 -9.24
C PHE A 17 -3.71 -9.22 -8.72
N VAL A 18 -4.33 -8.37 -9.54
CA VAL A 18 -5.53 -7.59 -9.15
C VAL A 18 -6.61 -8.46 -8.52
N TYR A 19 -6.89 -9.63 -9.09
CA TYR A 19 -7.93 -10.51 -8.58
C TYR A 19 -7.60 -11.13 -7.21
N ASN A 20 -6.31 -11.28 -6.87
CA ASN A 20 -5.91 -11.69 -5.54
C ASN A 20 -6.25 -10.61 -4.49
N LEU A 21 -6.12 -9.32 -4.84
CA LEU A 21 -6.58 -8.21 -4.00
C LEU A 21 -8.10 -8.22 -3.85
N VAL A 22 -8.84 -8.42 -4.96
CA VAL A 22 -10.31 -8.54 -4.94
C VAL A 22 -10.75 -9.67 -4.01
N ASP A 23 -10.13 -10.84 -4.12
CA ASP A 23 -10.44 -11.99 -3.26
C ASP A 23 -10.13 -11.69 -1.79
N ALA A 24 -9.01 -11.04 -1.50
CA ALA A 24 -8.65 -10.64 -0.14
C ALA A 24 -9.70 -9.67 0.46
N PHE A 25 -10.14 -8.66 -0.29
CA PHE A 25 -11.19 -7.75 0.16
C PHE A 25 -12.55 -8.45 0.31
N ALA A 26 -12.90 -9.36 -0.60
CA ALA A 26 -14.16 -10.11 -0.53
C ALA A 26 -14.18 -11.04 0.71
N VAL A 27 -13.07 -11.72 1.01
CA VAL A 27 -12.91 -12.56 2.23
C VAL A 27 -13.04 -11.71 3.50
N ALA A 28 -12.49 -10.49 3.50
CA ALA A 28 -12.64 -9.54 4.59
C ALA A 28 -14.06 -8.94 4.70
N GLY A 29 -14.94 -9.19 3.73
CA GLY A 29 -16.36 -8.80 3.74
C GLY A 29 -16.61 -7.43 3.10
N TYR A 30 -15.70 -6.89 2.31
CA TYR A 30 -15.88 -5.65 1.56
C TYR A 30 -16.51 -5.89 0.19
N ARG A 31 -17.33 -4.95 -0.28
CA ARG A 31 -17.81 -4.93 -1.67
C ARG A 31 -16.72 -4.31 -2.55
N CYS A 32 -16.32 -4.99 -3.61
CA CYS A 32 -15.26 -4.53 -4.50
C CYS A 32 -15.79 -4.24 -5.90
N THR A 33 -15.43 -3.09 -6.48
CA THR A 33 -15.61 -2.79 -7.91
C THR A 33 -14.24 -2.55 -8.52
N VAL A 34 -13.96 -3.22 -9.63
CA VAL A 34 -12.70 -3.08 -10.37
C VAL A 34 -12.93 -2.21 -11.59
N LEU A 35 -12.14 -1.15 -11.74
CA LEU A 35 -12.12 -0.30 -12.93
C LEU A 35 -10.70 -0.25 -13.50
N ARG A 36 -10.58 -0.27 -14.84
CA ARG A 36 -9.30 -0.05 -15.50
C ARG A 36 -8.85 1.40 -15.34
N ASN A 37 -7.55 1.66 -15.31
CA ASN A 37 -6.98 3.00 -15.20
C ASN A 37 -7.23 3.91 -16.42
N SER A 38 -7.88 3.38 -17.46
CA SER A 38 -8.32 4.13 -18.64
C SER A 38 -9.66 4.84 -18.48
N VAL A 39 -10.37 4.64 -17.35
CA VAL A 39 -11.59 5.37 -17.02
C VAL A 39 -11.28 6.81 -16.62
N THR A 40 -12.30 7.66 -16.57
CA THR A 40 -12.19 9.01 -16.04
C THR A 40 -12.23 9.01 -14.51
N VAL A 41 -11.66 10.05 -13.89
CA VAL A 41 -11.76 10.27 -12.44
C VAL A 41 -13.21 10.32 -11.99
N THR A 42 -14.08 10.98 -12.75
CA THR A 42 -15.52 11.08 -12.46
C THR A 42 -16.19 9.71 -12.37
N GLU A 43 -15.91 8.79 -13.31
CA GLU A 43 -16.46 7.43 -13.27
C GLU A 43 -16.08 6.67 -12.00
N VAL A 44 -14.87 6.92 -11.45
CA VAL A 44 -14.45 6.32 -10.18
C VAL A 44 -15.22 6.96 -9.01
N LEU A 45 -15.29 8.29 -8.97
CA LEU A 45 -15.90 9.04 -7.86
C LEU A 45 -17.42 8.89 -7.80
N ASP A 46 -18.10 8.74 -8.95
CA ASP A 46 -19.56 8.48 -9.03
C ASP A 46 -19.98 7.15 -8.37
N LEU A 47 -19.04 6.24 -8.13
CA LEU A 47 -19.28 5.02 -7.36
C LEU A 47 -19.32 5.24 -5.85
N GLU A 48 -19.08 6.47 -5.38
CA GLU A 48 -19.03 6.85 -3.96
C GLU A 48 -18.18 5.86 -3.12
N PRO A 49 -16.87 5.68 -3.46
CA PRO A 49 -16.05 4.71 -2.77
C PRO A 49 -15.83 5.09 -1.29
N ALA A 50 -15.90 4.10 -0.43
CA ALA A 50 -15.45 4.24 0.95
C ALA A 50 -13.92 4.21 1.05
N LEU A 51 -13.28 3.50 0.11
CA LEU A 51 -11.83 3.37 -0.03
C LEU A 51 -11.48 3.21 -1.51
N ILE A 52 -10.43 3.88 -1.95
CA ILE A 52 -9.81 3.64 -3.25
C ILE A 52 -8.56 2.78 -3.05
N CYS A 53 -8.47 1.66 -3.76
CA CYS A 53 -7.27 0.84 -3.83
C CYS A 53 -6.61 1.02 -5.19
N LEU A 54 -5.35 1.45 -5.20
CA LEU A 54 -4.54 1.59 -6.42
C LEU A 54 -3.69 0.32 -6.55
N SER A 55 -3.93 -0.45 -7.63
CA SER A 55 -3.29 -1.75 -7.82
C SER A 55 -1.81 -1.65 -8.18
N PRO A 56 -1.07 -2.77 -8.07
CA PRO A 56 0.17 -2.95 -8.80
C PRO A 56 -0.02 -2.72 -10.31
N GLY A 57 1.09 -2.62 -11.04
CA GLY A 57 1.08 -2.50 -12.49
C GLY A 57 2.48 -2.31 -13.07
N PRO A 58 2.63 -2.43 -14.39
CA PRO A 58 3.88 -2.18 -15.08
C PRO A 58 4.14 -0.68 -15.29
N GLY A 59 5.39 -0.35 -15.61
CA GLY A 59 5.80 1.00 -16.03
C GLY A 59 6.03 1.96 -14.88
N HIS A 60 5.77 3.24 -15.12
CA HIS A 60 5.96 4.32 -14.18
C HIS A 60 4.60 4.89 -13.73
N PRO A 61 4.42 5.31 -12.46
CA PRO A 61 3.12 5.78 -11.96
C PRO A 61 2.51 6.94 -12.77
N ARG A 62 3.33 7.83 -13.34
CA ARG A 62 2.88 8.96 -14.19
C ARG A 62 2.29 8.52 -15.53
N GLU A 63 2.51 7.28 -15.94
CA GLU A 63 2.03 6.72 -17.20
C GLU A 63 0.80 5.81 -17.00
N ALA A 64 0.31 5.70 -15.77
CA ALA A 64 -0.75 4.77 -15.37
C ALA A 64 -2.17 5.39 -15.52
N GLY A 65 -2.50 5.88 -16.69
CA GLY A 65 -3.84 6.39 -17.01
C GLY A 65 -4.29 7.52 -16.08
N CYS A 66 -5.48 7.40 -15.49
CA CYS A 66 -6.05 8.44 -14.61
C CYS A 66 -5.51 8.38 -13.16
N MET A 67 -4.56 7.50 -12.83
CA MET A 67 -4.19 7.23 -11.43
C MET A 67 -3.70 8.47 -10.68
N MET A 68 -2.81 9.29 -11.28
CA MET A 68 -2.29 10.49 -10.63
C MET A 68 -3.36 11.55 -10.42
N ASP A 69 -4.25 11.74 -11.42
CA ASP A 69 -5.37 12.68 -11.33
C ASP A 69 -6.40 12.22 -10.27
N LEU A 70 -6.63 10.91 -10.18
CA LEU A 70 -7.52 10.33 -9.17
C LEU A 70 -6.98 10.57 -7.76
N ILE A 71 -5.67 10.40 -7.53
CA ILE A 71 -5.05 10.72 -6.24
C ILE A 71 -5.28 12.20 -5.93
N GLY A 72 -4.97 13.11 -6.87
CA GLY A 72 -5.15 14.55 -6.68
C GLY A 72 -6.58 14.98 -6.36
N ALA A 73 -7.58 14.28 -6.90
CA ALA A 73 -9.00 14.54 -6.65
C ALA A 73 -9.53 13.92 -5.34
N SER A 74 -8.85 12.91 -4.79
CA SER A 74 -9.38 12.09 -3.69
C SER A 74 -8.62 12.27 -2.38
N ILE A 75 -7.34 12.63 -2.43
CA ILE A 75 -6.49 12.71 -1.23
C ILE A 75 -7.10 13.68 -0.20
N GLY A 76 -7.11 13.28 1.08
CA GLY A 76 -7.73 14.04 2.16
C GLY A 76 -9.25 13.94 2.27
N THR A 77 -9.95 13.37 1.25
CA THR A 77 -11.41 13.21 1.26
C THR A 77 -11.85 11.74 1.23
N ILE A 78 -11.17 10.93 0.43
CA ILE A 78 -11.40 9.49 0.33
C ILE A 78 -10.11 8.79 0.70
N PRO A 79 -10.10 7.84 1.66
CA PRO A 79 -8.91 7.09 2.01
C PRO A 79 -8.34 6.32 0.80
N ILE A 80 -7.02 6.28 0.68
CA ILE A 80 -6.34 5.60 -0.44
C ILE A 80 -5.36 4.55 0.09
N LEU A 81 -5.45 3.33 -0.46
CA LEU A 81 -4.48 2.27 -0.29
C LEU A 81 -3.72 2.07 -1.60
N GLY A 82 -2.41 2.30 -1.61
CA GLY A 82 -1.56 2.08 -2.78
C GLY A 82 -0.71 0.82 -2.66
N ILE A 83 -0.76 -0.06 -3.67
CA ILE A 83 0.06 -1.29 -3.71
C ILE A 83 1.04 -1.21 -4.87
N CYS A 84 2.31 -1.41 -4.61
CA CYS A 84 3.42 -1.41 -5.56
C CYS A 84 3.43 -0.14 -6.44
N LEU A 85 2.94 -0.19 -7.68
CA LEU A 85 2.81 1.00 -8.55
C LEU A 85 1.90 2.06 -7.92
N GLY A 86 0.79 1.64 -7.28
CA GLY A 86 -0.11 2.56 -6.57
C GLY A 86 0.57 3.26 -5.40
N PHE A 87 1.47 2.60 -4.69
CA PHE A 87 2.28 3.25 -3.65
C PHE A 87 3.30 4.23 -4.24
N GLN A 88 3.95 3.86 -5.34
CA GLN A 88 4.86 4.76 -6.04
C GLN A 88 4.14 6.05 -6.50
N ALA A 89 2.88 5.92 -6.93
CA ALA A 89 2.04 7.07 -7.27
C ALA A 89 1.77 7.98 -6.07
N LEU A 90 1.48 7.42 -4.89
CA LEU A 90 1.33 8.19 -3.66
C LEU A 90 2.62 8.92 -3.28
N LEU A 91 3.77 8.23 -3.35
CA LEU A 91 5.07 8.85 -3.09
C LEU A 91 5.33 10.05 -4.01
N GLU A 92 5.10 9.89 -5.33
CA GLU A 92 5.28 11.00 -6.29
C GLU A 92 4.28 12.13 -6.11
N HIS A 93 3.03 11.82 -5.77
CA HIS A 93 2.02 12.84 -5.46
C HIS A 93 2.47 13.74 -4.31
N HIS A 94 3.10 13.15 -3.29
CA HIS A 94 3.62 13.88 -2.14
C HIS A 94 5.03 14.48 -2.34
N GLY A 95 5.59 14.38 -3.54
CA GLY A 95 6.88 14.99 -3.90
C GLY A 95 8.10 14.08 -3.74
N GLY A 96 7.91 12.78 -3.50
CA GLY A 96 8.97 11.78 -3.53
C GLY A 96 9.46 11.50 -4.95
N GLU A 97 10.68 11.03 -5.09
CA GLU A 97 11.29 10.63 -6.35
C GLU A 97 11.31 9.10 -6.48
N VAL A 98 10.53 8.58 -7.42
CA VAL A 98 10.54 7.16 -7.79
C VAL A 98 11.57 6.92 -8.89
N ARG A 99 12.58 6.08 -8.61
CA ARG A 99 13.71 5.83 -9.50
C ARG A 99 14.13 4.36 -9.52
N PRO A 100 14.93 3.92 -10.54
CA PRO A 100 15.43 2.55 -10.57
C PRO A 100 16.25 2.21 -9.33
N CYS A 101 15.87 1.10 -8.66
CA CYS A 101 16.54 0.62 -7.44
C CYS A 101 17.14 -0.79 -7.58
N GLY A 102 17.14 -1.33 -8.79
CA GLY A 102 17.53 -2.69 -9.10
C GLY A 102 16.31 -3.64 -9.16
N PRO A 103 16.28 -4.57 -10.13
CA PRO A 103 15.16 -5.45 -10.31
C PRO A 103 15.09 -6.53 -9.24
N VAL A 104 13.89 -6.73 -8.68
CA VAL A 104 13.56 -7.85 -7.81
C VAL A 104 12.34 -8.57 -8.41
N HIS A 105 12.46 -9.87 -8.65
CA HIS A 105 11.46 -10.64 -9.36
C HIS A 105 10.96 -11.84 -8.54
N GLY A 106 9.90 -11.63 -7.76
CA GLY A 106 9.20 -12.71 -7.09
C GLY A 106 10.01 -13.42 -6.01
N THR A 107 10.57 -12.66 -5.06
CA THR A 107 11.29 -13.19 -3.91
C THR A 107 10.65 -12.75 -2.60
N THR A 108 10.74 -13.61 -1.58
CA THR A 108 10.51 -13.16 -0.20
C THR A 108 11.77 -12.45 0.29
N ASP A 109 11.59 -11.22 0.74
CA ASP A 109 12.64 -10.40 1.36
C ASP A 109 12.22 -10.01 2.77
N LEU A 110 13.15 -9.54 3.60
CA LEU A 110 12.91 -9.11 4.96
C LEU A 110 12.84 -7.58 5.04
N MET A 111 11.63 -7.07 5.23
CA MET A 111 11.46 -5.64 5.51
C MET A 111 11.87 -5.36 6.95
N THR A 112 12.75 -4.39 7.14
CA THR A 112 13.12 -3.88 8.46
C THR A 112 12.15 -2.78 8.88
N LEU A 113 11.40 -3.01 9.97
CA LEU A 113 10.45 -2.05 10.52
C LEU A 113 11.17 -0.85 11.14
N THR A 114 10.68 0.36 10.90
CA THR A 114 11.12 1.58 11.58
C THR A 114 10.53 1.69 12.98
N ASN A 115 9.32 1.16 13.19
CA ASN A 115 8.65 1.06 14.48
C ASN A 115 8.01 -0.35 14.64
N PRO A 116 8.61 -1.23 15.47
CA PRO A 116 8.08 -2.59 15.69
C PRO A 116 6.70 -2.63 16.33
N ASP A 117 6.31 -1.57 17.06
CA ASP A 117 5.01 -1.48 17.74
C ASP A 117 3.93 -0.86 16.86
N HIS A 118 4.24 -0.51 15.62
CA HIS A 118 3.26 0.08 14.71
C HIS A 118 2.08 -0.89 14.48
N PRO A 119 0.81 -0.46 14.64
CA PRO A 119 -0.36 -1.34 14.60
C PRO A 119 -0.48 -2.22 13.36
N LEU A 120 -0.02 -1.74 12.20
CA LEU A 120 -0.04 -2.52 10.96
C LEU A 120 0.84 -3.77 11.01
N PHE A 121 1.95 -3.72 11.76
CA PHE A 121 2.98 -4.77 11.76
C PHE A 121 3.19 -5.44 13.12
N ALA A 122 2.56 -4.94 14.17
CA ALA A 122 2.71 -5.48 15.52
C ALA A 122 2.43 -6.99 15.57
N GLY A 123 3.41 -7.74 16.09
CA GLY A 123 3.33 -9.20 16.24
C GLY A 123 3.55 -10.01 14.93
N LEU A 124 3.97 -9.39 13.82
CA LEU A 124 4.22 -10.06 12.54
C LEU A 124 5.71 -10.30 12.25
N SER A 125 6.61 -9.80 13.09
CA SER A 125 8.05 -9.98 12.93
C SER A 125 8.49 -11.41 13.27
N ILE A 126 9.41 -11.96 12.47
CA ILE A 126 9.91 -13.33 12.64
C ILE A 126 11.13 -13.43 13.56
N ASP A 127 11.75 -12.32 13.87
CA ASP A 127 12.92 -12.23 14.76
C ASP A 127 12.56 -11.82 16.20
N ALA A 128 11.27 -11.84 16.55
CA ALA A 128 10.77 -11.60 17.89
C ALA A 128 11.19 -12.73 18.86
N THR A 129 11.94 -12.37 19.91
CA THR A 129 12.50 -13.32 20.89
C THR A 129 12.35 -12.75 22.31
N PRO A 130 12.49 -13.58 23.38
CA PRO A 130 12.54 -13.07 24.74
C PRO A 130 13.67 -12.05 24.98
N ASN A 131 14.80 -12.20 24.26
CA ASN A 131 15.95 -11.30 24.41
C ASN A 131 15.71 -9.87 23.92
N ASN A 132 14.75 -9.69 23.00
CA ASN A 132 14.31 -8.37 22.53
C ASN A 132 12.90 -8.01 23.01
N ASN A 133 12.43 -8.63 24.12
CA ASN A 133 11.09 -8.47 24.68
C ASN A 133 9.96 -8.75 23.64
N PHE A 134 10.18 -9.70 22.76
CA PHE A 134 9.29 -10.03 21.63
C PHE A 134 9.06 -8.87 20.64
N ARG A 135 9.98 -7.91 20.57
CA ARG A 135 9.97 -6.76 19.65
C ARG A 135 10.92 -7.02 18.49
N GLY A 136 10.52 -7.87 17.57
CA GLY A 136 11.26 -8.10 16.34
C GLY A 136 11.01 -6.98 15.31
N THR A 137 11.92 -6.86 14.38
CA THR A 137 11.90 -5.82 13.33
C THR A 137 11.81 -6.36 11.92
N GLN A 138 11.91 -7.68 11.71
CA GLN A 138 12.00 -8.29 10.39
C GLN A 138 10.66 -8.92 9.99
N VAL A 139 10.02 -8.40 8.95
CA VAL A 139 8.76 -8.91 8.41
C VAL A 139 8.98 -9.45 6.99
N PRO A 140 8.66 -10.74 6.71
CA PRO A 140 8.78 -11.31 5.37
C PRO A 140 7.73 -10.71 4.43
N ILE A 141 8.19 -10.22 3.28
CA ILE A 141 7.35 -9.57 2.26
C ILE A 141 7.74 -10.03 0.85
N ALA A 142 6.78 -10.01 -0.08
CA ALA A 142 6.99 -10.35 -1.48
C ALA A 142 7.39 -9.12 -2.31
N ARG A 143 8.54 -9.18 -2.97
CA ARG A 143 9.04 -8.09 -3.83
C ARG A 143 9.00 -8.48 -5.31
N TYR A 144 8.46 -7.55 -6.15
CA TYR A 144 8.33 -7.70 -7.61
C TYR A 144 8.64 -6.39 -8.36
N HIS A 145 9.41 -5.49 -7.78
CA HIS A 145 9.60 -4.15 -8.33
C HIS A 145 11.05 -3.85 -8.73
N SER A 146 11.23 -2.95 -9.67
CA SER A 146 12.53 -2.41 -10.10
C SER A 146 12.68 -0.90 -9.82
N LEU A 147 11.57 -0.24 -9.48
CA LEU A 147 11.51 1.17 -9.09
C LEU A 147 11.21 1.29 -7.60
N GLY A 148 11.68 2.35 -6.96
CA GLY A 148 11.44 2.63 -5.55
C GLY A 148 11.87 4.02 -5.15
N CYS A 149 11.58 4.39 -3.90
CA CYS A 149 11.90 5.70 -3.32
C CYS A 149 12.74 5.50 -2.05
N THR A 150 13.85 6.24 -1.93
CA THR A 150 14.74 6.21 -0.75
C THR A 150 14.46 7.36 0.21
N ASP A 151 13.99 8.50 -0.32
CA ASP A 151 13.76 9.73 0.43
C ASP A 151 12.27 9.97 0.58
N ILE A 152 11.71 9.56 1.74
CA ILE A 152 10.28 9.69 2.01
C ILE A 152 9.86 11.16 2.04
N PRO A 153 8.73 11.56 1.40
CA PRO A 153 8.18 12.90 1.47
C PRO A 153 7.91 13.37 2.91
N PRO A 154 8.06 14.69 3.21
CA PRO A 154 7.94 15.21 4.59
C PRO A 154 6.58 14.97 5.28
N ASN A 155 5.51 14.82 4.50
CA ASN A 155 4.17 14.54 4.99
C ASN A 155 3.82 13.04 5.01
N MET A 156 4.83 12.18 4.82
CA MET A 156 4.69 10.74 4.96
C MET A 156 5.66 10.19 6.01
N VAL A 157 5.28 9.09 6.63
CA VAL A 157 6.12 8.37 7.60
C VAL A 157 6.46 7.00 7.04
N SER A 158 7.77 6.69 6.94
CA SER A 158 8.22 5.36 6.57
C SER A 158 7.98 4.37 7.71
N LEU A 159 7.35 3.25 7.40
CA LEU A 159 7.04 2.18 8.34
C LEU A 159 8.02 1.00 8.24
N GLY A 160 8.75 0.90 7.14
CA GLY A 160 9.76 -0.13 6.93
C GLY A 160 10.48 0.01 5.60
N THR A 161 11.70 -0.56 5.55
CA THR A 161 12.59 -0.47 4.40
C THR A 161 13.21 -1.83 4.07
N CYS A 162 13.66 -1.98 2.82
CA CYS A 162 14.57 -3.05 2.39
C CYS A 162 15.78 -2.45 1.68
N ASP A 163 16.91 -3.13 1.75
CA ASP A 163 18.11 -2.72 1.02
C ASP A 163 17.92 -2.85 -0.50
N SER A 164 18.59 -1.96 -1.23
CA SER A 164 18.61 -1.95 -2.69
C SER A 164 19.94 -1.44 -3.23
N ALA A 165 20.08 -1.45 -4.57
CA ALA A 165 21.29 -0.93 -5.23
C ALA A 165 21.55 0.58 -4.98
N ILE A 166 20.51 1.34 -4.59
CA ILE A 166 20.58 2.78 -4.36
C ILE A 166 20.46 3.19 -2.89
N GLY A 167 20.49 2.22 -1.98
CA GLY A 167 20.26 2.41 -0.54
C GLY A 167 18.93 1.81 -0.07
N PRO A 168 18.53 2.06 1.19
CA PRO A 168 17.28 1.56 1.73
C PRO A 168 16.07 2.17 1.00
N VAL A 169 15.24 1.30 0.41
CA VAL A 169 14.01 1.70 -0.27
C VAL A 169 12.83 1.52 0.68
N THR A 170 11.95 2.51 0.72
CA THR A 170 10.73 2.46 1.53
C THR A 170 9.80 1.38 1.01
N MET A 171 9.44 0.43 1.90
CA MET A 171 8.54 -0.68 1.59
C MET A 171 7.13 -0.46 2.07
N ALA A 172 6.94 0.39 3.08
CA ALA A 172 5.64 0.79 3.59
C ALA A 172 5.71 2.21 4.14
N ALA A 173 4.67 2.99 3.90
CA ALA A 173 4.53 4.34 4.46
C ALA A 173 3.05 4.72 4.61
N GLU A 174 2.80 5.71 5.46
CA GLU A 174 1.49 6.34 5.59
C GLU A 174 1.61 7.86 5.62
N THR A 175 0.54 8.56 5.25
CA THR A 175 0.49 10.02 5.38
C THR A 175 0.37 10.45 6.84
N HIS A 176 0.99 11.59 7.15
CA HIS A 176 0.97 12.21 8.46
C HIS A 176 0.60 13.70 8.32
N ASP A 177 -0.67 14.00 8.40
CA ASP A 177 -1.21 15.35 8.14
C ASP A 177 -1.25 16.25 9.39
N GLY A 178 -0.48 15.94 10.43
CA GLY A 178 -0.40 16.75 11.67
C GLY A 178 -1.64 16.64 12.59
N GLU A 179 -2.74 16.09 12.11
CA GLU A 179 -3.98 15.83 12.84
C GLU A 179 -4.15 14.31 12.93
N GLU A 180 -3.41 13.57 13.66
CA GLU A 180 -3.53 12.13 13.97
C GLU A 180 -4.26 11.21 12.91
N GLN A 181 -4.66 11.76 11.76
CA GLN A 181 -5.49 11.11 10.75
C GLN A 181 -4.66 10.66 9.55
N THR A 182 -4.55 9.35 9.36
CA THR A 182 -3.93 8.74 8.18
C THR A 182 -4.93 8.74 7.01
N THR A 183 -4.63 9.47 5.94
CA THR A 183 -5.49 9.55 4.75
C THR A 183 -5.07 8.60 3.63
N SER A 184 -3.80 8.18 3.63
CA SER A 184 -3.33 7.15 2.72
C SER A 184 -2.28 6.24 3.36
N ILE A 185 -2.26 4.98 2.90
CA ILE A 185 -1.25 3.98 3.24
C ILE A 185 -0.74 3.40 1.92
N GLY A 186 0.57 3.20 1.84
CA GLY A 186 1.20 2.56 0.70
C GLY A 186 2.11 1.40 1.08
N LEU A 187 2.07 0.34 0.28
CA LEU A 187 2.90 -0.85 0.39
C LEU A 187 3.63 -1.07 -0.93
N GLN A 188 4.97 -1.05 -0.94
CA GLN A 188 5.77 -1.35 -2.13
C GLN A 188 5.78 -2.83 -2.47
N PHE A 189 5.59 -3.67 -1.47
CA PHE A 189 5.49 -5.12 -1.63
C PHE A 189 4.05 -5.55 -1.97
N HIS A 190 3.89 -6.83 -2.30
CA HIS A 190 2.63 -7.45 -2.68
C HIS A 190 2.03 -8.23 -1.50
N PRO A 191 1.11 -7.65 -0.70
CA PRO A 191 0.48 -8.34 0.42
C PRO A 191 -0.44 -9.48 -0.05
N GLU A 192 -0.95 -9.44 -1.27
CA GLU A 192 -1.79 -10.45 -1.90
C GLU A 192 -1.02 -11.67 -2.40
N SER A 193 0.32 -11.61 -2.43
CA SER A 193 1.17 -12.70 -2.87
C SER A 193 1.32 -13.77 -1.78
N VAL A 194 1.35 -15.03 -2.18
CA VAL A 194 1.66 -16.17 -1.30
C VAL A 194 3.07 -16.08 -0.68
N LEU A 195 3.94 -15.27 -1.27
CA LEU A 195 5.28 -14.99 -0.74
C LEU A 195 5.29 -13.93 0.38
N SER A 196 4.15 -13.33 0.70
CA SER A 196 3.92 -12.47 1.87
C SER A 196 3.09 -13.22 2.91
N PRO A 197 3.67 -14.01 3.81
CA PRO A 197 2.89 -14.87 4.73
C PRO A 197 1.90 -14.11 5.61
N SER A 198 2.29 -12.90 6.04
CA SER A 198 1.43 -12.01 6.85
C SER A 198 0.65 -10.99 6.00
N GLY A 199 0.74 -11.09 4.68
CA GLY A 199 0.15 -10.12 3.75
C GLY A 199 -1.34 -9.89 3.95
N PRO A 200 -2.19 -10.92 4.06
CA PRO A 200 -3.62 -10.75 4.31
C PRO A 200 -3.93 -9.99 5.61
N ILE A 201 -3.17 -10.24 6.68
CA ILE A 201 -3.32 -9.54 7.96
C ILE A 201 -2.93 -8.07 7.82
N ILE A 202 -1.84 -7.79 7.12
CA ILE A 202 -1.38 -6.42 6.86
C ILE A 202 -2.42 -5.67 6.05
N LEU A 203 -2.96 -6.29 4.99
CA LEU A 203 -4.00 -5.70 4.14
C LEU A 203 -5.26 -5.35 4.93
N GLU A 204 -5.76 -6.27 5.76
CA GLU A 204 -6.91 -6.06 6.64
C GLU A 204 -6.66 -4.87 7.58
N ARG A 205 -5.51 -4.83 8.26
CA ARG A 205 -5.14 -3.74 9.17
C ARG A 205 -5.01 -2.38 8.46
N CYS A 206 -4.50 -2.36 7.22
CA CYS A 206 -4.47 -1.14 6.40
C CYS A 206 -5.88 -0.61 6.14
N VAL A 207 -6.80 -1.47 5.73
CA VAL A 207 -8.18 -1.09 5.45
C VAL A 207 -8.89 -0.65 6.71
N ASP A 208 -8.76 -1.39 7.81
CA ASP A 208 -9.37 -1.04 9.10
C ASP A 208 -8.89 0.34 9.58
N LYS A 209 -7.59 0.62 9.49
CA LYS A 209 -7.01 1.91 9.87
C LYS A 209 -7.56 3.04 9.00
N LEU A 210 -7.60 2.86 7.67
CA LEU A 210 -8.09 3.87 6.72
C LEU A 210 -9.58 4.14 6.87
N LEU A 211 -10.39 3.14 7.21
CA LEU A 211 -11.84 3.28 7.38
C LEU A 211 -12.26 3.71 8.80
N ALA A 212 -11.39 3.54 9.81
CA ALA A 212 -11.68 3.99 11.18
C ALA A 212 -11.71 5.52 11.32
N ASN A 213 -11.13 6.23 10.37
CA ASN A 213 -11.00 7.69 10.36
C ASN A 213 -12.20 8.42 9.70
N LYS A 214 -13.34 7.73 9.52
CA LYS A 214 -14.58 8.30 8.96
C LYS A 214 -15.62 8.59 10.02
#